data_e3a899c410507e910bbdcb07fb8b1cf2
#
_entry.id   e3a899c410507e910bbdcb07fb8b1cf2
#
_cell.length_a   1.000
_cell.length_b   1.000
_cell.length_c   1.000
_cell.angle_alpha   90.00
_cell.angle_beta   90.00
_cell.angle_gamma   90.00
#
_symmetry.space_group_name_H-M   'P 1'
#
loop_
_entity.id
_entity.type
_entity.pdbx_description
1 polymer ?
#
loop_
_entity_poly.entity_id
_entity_poly.type
_entity_poly.pdbx_seq_one_letter_code
_entity_poly.pdbx_strand_id
1 'polypeptide(L)'
;HKAIRRQRQMCIRDRDTTTVQVFEETTGLKPGETVTASGDALSVTLGPGILNNIFDGIERPLSEIAKQSGKYISRGLTVDSLDTEKKWDVHVTVSEGEELMGGAIIAETQETRSIVHKSMVPPDVNGTVIWAAKDGKYTILDPIVKLKLEDGTEKEITLAQKWPIRVPRPTLKRYPASVPLITGQRILDTMFPIAKGGTAAIPGGFGTGKTMTQHQIAKWSDADIIIYIGCGERGNEMTQVLEEFQELIDPKSGNPLMDRTTLIANTSNMPVAAREASLYSGLTLAEYYRDMGYDVAIMADSTSRWAEALRELSGRLEEMPAEEGFPAYLASRLSAFYERAGMMQTLCGAEGSVSIIGAVSPQGGDFSEPVTMNTKRFVRCFWGLDKSLAYARHFPAIHWLTSYSEYLQDLSPWYKDHVNKNFVDMRNQLMGILNSESSLMEICLLYTSDAADE
;
A
#
# COMPACT_ATOMS: atom_id res chain seq x y z
N HIS A 1 9.92 7.27 23.86
CA HIS A 1 8.88 6.21 23.87
C HIS A 1 7.52 6.85 23.61
N LYS A 2 7.03 6.81 22.36
CA LYS A 2 5.66 7.26 22.01
C LYS A 2 4.71 6.10 22.29
N ALA A 3 4.01 6.14 23.44
CA ALA A 3 2.92 5.25 23.72
C ALA A 3 1.71 5.62 22.86
N ILE A 4 1.20 4.69 22.05
CA ILE A 4 0.06 4.94 21.19
C ILE A 4 -1.22 4.69 21.97
N ARG A 5 -1.92 5.76 22.24
CA ARG A 5 -3.19 5.76 22.93
C ARG A 5 -4.34 5.81 21.94
N ARG A 6 -4.69 4.71 21.28
CA ARG A 6 -6.02 4.49 20.68
C ARG A 6 -6.11 3.17 19.89
N GLN A 7 -5.80 2.06 20.55
CA GLN A 7 -6.57 0.83 20.31
C GLN A 7 -7.37 0.56 21.59
N ARG A 8 -8.20 1.50 21.93
CA ARG A 8 -8.82 1.66 23.24
C ARG A 8 -9.90 0.63 23.57
N GLN A 9 -10.31 -0.21 22.64
CA GLN A 9 -11.44 -1.11 22.89
C GLN A 9 -11.04 -2.56 23.14
N MET A 10 -9.79 -2.95 22.94
CA MET A 10 -9.39 -4.35 23.12
C MET A 10 -8.39 -4.62 24.26
N CYS A 11 -7.87 -3.59 24.94
CA CYS A 11 -6.79 -3.74 25.91
C CYS A 11 -7.12 -3.24 27.33
N ILE A 12 -8.37 -2.98 27.68
CA ILE A 12 -8.74 -2.62 29.05
C ILE A 12 -9.23 -3.88 29.74
N ARG A 13 -8.33 -4.62 30.40
CA ARG A 13 -8.70 -5.70 31.35
C ARG A 13 -9.14 -5.15 32.69
N ASP A 14 -8.53 -4.05 33.13
CA ASP A 14 -8.83 -3.36 34.36
C ASP A 14 -8.88 -1.84 34.17
N ARG A 15 -9.62 -1.13 35.02
CA ARG A 15 -9.72 0.34 34.97
C ARG A 15 -8.39 1.05 35.21
N ASP A 16 -7.43 0.37 35.84
CA ASP A 16 -6.18 0.93 36.33
C ASP A 16 -4.96 0.52 35.52
N THR A 17 -5.10 -0.38 34.54
CA THR A 17 -4.00 -0.84 33.67
C THR A 17 -4.24 -0.54 32.21
N THR A 18 -3.18 -0.16 31.50
CA THR A 18 -3.20 0.07 30.06
C THR A 18 -2.10 -0.74 29.41
N THR A 19 -2.46 -1.61 28.46
CA THR A 19 -1.49 -2.32 27.64
C THR A 19 -1.01 -1.42 26.52
N VAL A 20 0.31 -1.29 26.37
CA VAL A 20 0.96 -0.41 25.40
C VAL A 20 1.71 -1.26 24.38
N GLN A 21 1.44 -0.99 23.09
CA GLN A 21 2.18 -1.56 21.98
C GLN A 21 3.41 -0.69 21.68
N VAL A 22 4.60 -1.28 21.74
CA VAL A 22 5.88 -0.58 21.56
C VAL A 22 6.45 -0.88 20.16
N PHE A 23 6.86 0.15 19.43
CA PHE A 23 7.42 0.04 18.08
C PHE A 23 8.94 -0.16 18.04
N GLU A 24 9.54 -0.28 19.22
CA GLU A 24 10.96 -0.57 19.41
C GLU A 24 11.14 -1.78 20.31
N GLU A 25 12.38 -2.26 20.43
CA GLU A 25 12.70 -3.35 21.31
C GLU A 25 12.54 -2.95 22.77
N THR A 26 11.85 -3.79 23.56
CA THR A 26 11.49 -3.49 24.96
C THR A 26 12.49 -4.03 25.99
N THR A 27 13.55 -4.72 25.56
CA THR A 27 14.57 -5.29 26.44
C THR A 27 15.22 -4.19 27.28
N GLY A 28 15.19 -4.32 28.61
CA GLY A 28 15.79 -3.36 29.53
C GLY A 28 14.85 -2.27 30.04
N LEU A 29 13.58 -2.23 29.62
CA LEU A 29 12.55 -1.41 30.28
C LEU A 29 12.34 -1.87 31.71
N LYS A 30 12.25 -0.91 32.63
CA LYS A 30 12.11 -1.18 34.08
C LYS A 30 10.82 -0.58 34.62
N PRO A 31 10.21 -1.19 35.65
CA PRO A 31 9.12 -0.54 36.38
C PRO A 31 9.55 0.83 36.93
N GLY A 32 8.68 1.82 36.81
CA GLY A 32 8.93 3.19 37.29
C GLY A 32 9.51 4.13 36.23
N GLU A 33 9.75 3.68 34.98
CA GLU A 33 10.14 4.60 33.89
C GLU A 33 9.00 5.54 33.53
N THR A 34 9.36 6.78 33.17
CA THR A 34 8.39 7.82 32.84
C THR A 34 7.73 7.54 31.49
N VAL A 35 6.39 7.60 31.45
CA VAL A 35 5.57 7.49 30.23
C VAL A 35 4.90 8.82 29.97
N THR A 36 5.18 9.40 28.80
CA THR A 36 4.57 10.68 28.37
C THR A 36 3.52 10.40 27.29
N ALA A 37 2.29 10.88 27.54
CA ALA A 37 1.22 10.80 26.52
C ALA A 37 1.36 11.98 25.54
N SER A 38 1.52 11.69 24.25
CA SER A 38 1.54 12.73 23.20
C SER A 38 0.14 13.31 22.89
N GLY A 39 -0.93 12.58 23.28
CA GLY A 39 -2.30 12.95 22.92
C GLY A 39 -2.73 12.53 21.51
N ASP A 40 -1.79 12.24 20.62
CA ASP A 40 -2.02 11.92 19.22
C ASP A 40 -2.01 10.41 18.95
N ALA A 41 -2.75 9.99 17.92
CA ALA A 41 -2.64 8.64 17.36
C ALA A 41 -1.34 8.51 16.55
N LEU A 42 -0.92 7.26 16.26
CA LEU A 42 0.18 7.03 15.33
C LEU A 42 -0.16 7.65 13.97
N SER A 43 0.64 8.63 13.56
CA SER A 43 0.44 9.43 12.36
C SER A 43 1.69 9.44 11.50
N VAL A 44 1.50 9.60 10.20
CA VAL A 44 2.56 9.86 9.21
C VAL A 44 2.59 11.34 8.85
N THR A 45 3.74 11.81 8.40
CA THR A 45 3.95 13.17 7.92
C THR A 45 3.84 13.18 6.40
N LEU A 46 2.82 13.84 5.88
CA LEU A 46 2.49 13.91 4.47
C LEU A 46 2.98 15.24 3.89
N GLY A 47 3.89 15.20 2.95
CA GLY A 47 4.49 16.39 2.35
C GLY A 47 5.45 16.02 1.21
N PRO A 48 6.09 17.01 0.55
CA PRO A 48 7.07 16.73 -0.50
C PRO A 48 8.33 16.08 0.09
N GLY A 49 8.86 15.07 -0.60
CA GLY A 49 10.02 14.28 -0.17
C GLY A 49 9.69 12.85 0.26
N ILE A 50 8.44 12.41 0.08
CA ILE A 50 8.02 11.02 0.30
C ILE A 50 8.55 10.13 -0.83
N LEU A 51 8.45 10.59 -2.08
CA LEU A 51 8.94 9.84 -3.24
C LEU A 51 10.46 9.79 -3.26
N ASN A 52 10.99 8.76 -3.92
CA ASN A 52 12.42 8.49 -3.99
C ASN A 52 13.07 8.24 -2.61
N ASN A 53 12.28 7.80 -1.63
CA ASN A 53 12.73 7.56 -0.28
C ASN A 53 12.41 6.12 0.17
N ILE A 54 13.13 5.66 1.18
CA ILE A 54 12.99 4.34 1.78
C ILE A 54 12.74 4.53 3.27
N PHE A 55 11.56 4.12 3.71
CA PHE A 55 11.11 4.24 5.09
C PHE A 55 11.06 2.89 5.81
N ASP A 56 11.09 2.92 7.13
CA ASP A 56 10.67 1.78 7.94
C ASP A 56 9.13 1.73 8.11
N GLY A 57 8.62 0.76 8.90
CA GLY A 57 7.19 0.55 9.09
C GLY A 57 6.43 1.71 9.75
N ILE A 58 7.13 2.68 10.35
CA ILE A 58 6.57 3.87 11.01
C ILE A 58 7.04 5.19 10.40
N GLU A 59 7.43 5.16 9.13
CA GLU A 59 7.85 6.31 8.34
C GLU A 59 9.14 6.99 8.82
N ARG A 60 10.13 6.24 9.32
CA ARG A 60 11.46 6.78 9.57
C ARG A 60 12.35 6.51 8.34
N PRO A 61 13.01 7.53 7.74
CA PRO A 61 13.89 7.33 6.60
C PRO A 61 15.11 6.48 6.98
N LEU A 62 15.33 5.36 6.28
CA LEU A 62 16.44 4.46 6.60
C LEU A 62 17.81 5.12 6.36
N SER A 63 17.92 6.03 5.41
CA SER A 63 19.13 6.81 5.16
C SER A 63 19.52 7.68 6.36
N GLU A 64 18.56 8.34 7.00
CA GLU A 64 18.81 9.19 8.17
C GLU A 64 19.10 8.34 9.42
N ILE A 65 18.43 7.21 9.59
CA ILE A 65 18.76 6.23 10.64
C ILE A 65 20.20 5.77 10.48
N ALA A 66 20.63 5.42 9.27
CA ALA A 66 21.98 4.96 9.00
C ALA A 66 23.05 6.04 9.28
N LYS A 67 22.76 7.30 8.99
CA LYS A 67 23.66 8.43 9.31
C LYS A 67 23.84 8.63 10.81
N GLN A 68 22.78 8.49 11.60
CA GLN A 68 22.80 8.76 13.03
C GLN A 68 23.27 7.57 13.87
N SER A 69 22.92 6.35 13.52
CA SER A 69 23.19 5.15 14.32
C SER A 69 24.07 4.11 13.63
N GLY A 70 24.54 4.36 12.40
CA GLY A 70 25.37 3.44 11.65
C GLY A 70 24.63 2.18 11.19
N LYS A 71 25.28 1.00 11.36
CA LYS A 71 24.72 -0.29 10.88
C LYS A 71 23.56 -0.86 11.68
N TYR A 72 23.30 -0.35 12.88
CA TYR A 72 22.27 -0.85 13.79
C TYR A 72 21.34 0.27 14.19
N ILE A 73 20.05 -0.03 14.27
CA ILE A 73 19.05 0.94 14.75
C ILE A 73 19.19 1.07 16.26
N SER A 74 19.62 2.25 16.73
CA SER A 74 19.72 2.55 18.14
C SER A 74 18.35 2.81 18.77
N ARG A 75 18.19 2.44 20.04
CA ARG A 75 16.93 2.68 20.78
C ARG A 75 16.71 4.17 21.02
N GLY A 76 15.43 4.56 21.01
CA GLY A 76 15.06 5.95 21.28
C GLY A 76 15.46 6.93 20.20
N LEU A 77 15.88 6.44 19.03
CA LEU A 77 16.25 7.27 17.91
C LEU A 77 15.01 8.00 17.36
N THR A 78 15.01 9.31 17.49
CA THR A 78 13.98 10.17 16.89
C THR A 78 14.56 10.78 15.61
N VAL A 79 13.93 10.47 14.48
CA VAL A 79 14.30 11.00 13.17
C VAL A 79 13.04 11.62 12.57
N ASP A 80 13.20 12.79 11.97
CA ASP A 80 12.11 13.40 11.21
C ASP A 80 11.79 12.56 9.97
N SER A 81 10.51 12.36 9.70
CA SER A 81 10.06 11.54 8.55
C SER A 81 10.45 12.15 7.22
N LEU A 82 10.47 13.48 7.13
CA LEU A 82 10.84 14.24 5.95
C LEU A 82 11.96 15.23 6.30
N ASP A 83 12.77 15.59 5.31
CA ASP A 83 13.83 16.59 5.46
C ASP A 83 13.24 17.98 5.72
N THR A 84 13.41 18.46 6.93
CA THR A 84 12.88 19.76 7.41
C THR A 84 13.73 20.97 6.98
N GLU A 85 14.96 20.74 6.51
CA GLU A 85 15.87 21.81 6.09
C GLU A 85 15.86 22.02 4.57
N LYS A 86 15.45 21.02 3.82
CA LYS A 86 15.37 21.09 2.36
C LYS A 86 14.39 22.16 1.92
N LYS A 87 14.86 23.07 1.06
CA LYS A 87 14.04 24.10 0.44
C LYS A 87 13.50 23.63 -0.90
N TRP A 88 12.20 23.77 -1.07
CA TRP A 88 11.47 23.44 -2.26
C TRP A 88 11.10 24.71 -3.03
N ASP A 89 11.19 24.67 -4.35
CA ASP A 89 10.63 25.73 -5.20
C ASP A 89 9.11 25.55 -5.23
N VAL A 90 8.41 26.51 -4.64
CA VAL A 90 6.95 26.44 -4.41
C VAL A 90 6.26 27.49 -5.27
N HIS A 91 5.26 27.03 -6.03
CA HIS A 91 4.30 27.87 -6.73
C HIS A 91 2.99 27.87 -5.94
N VAL A 92 2.60 29.04 -5.44
CA VAL A 92 1.37 29.20 -4.63
C VAL A 92 0.18 29.42 -5.55
N THR A 93 -0.88 28.63 -5.39
CA THR A 93 -2.01 28.60 -6.32
C THR A 93 -3.24 29.37 -5.83
N VAL A 94 -3.20 29.89 -4.59
CA VAL A 94 -4.34 30.55 -3.93
C VAL A 94 -4.06 32.01 -3.64
N SER A 95 -5.11 32.82 -3.50
CA SER A 95 -5.04 34.25 -3.26
C SER A 95 -5.74 34.65 -1.96
N GLU A 96 -5.35 35.82 -1.40
CA GLU A 96 -6.01 36.37 -0.22
C GLU A 96 -7.49 36.66 -0.49
N GLY A 97 -8.36 36.32 0.46
CA GLY A 97 -9.82 36.47 0.38
C GLY A 97 -10.54 35.24 -0.20
N GLU A 98 -9.83 34.24 -0.67
CA GLU A 98 -10.40 33.00 -1.21
C GLU A 98 -10.91 32.09 -0.07
N GLU A 99 -12.09 31.50 -0.24
CA GLU A 99 -12.61 30.48 0.67
C GLU A 99 -12.07 29.11 0.28
N LEU A 100 -11.37 28.44 1.19
CA LEU A 100 -10.81 27.11 0.98
C LEU A 100 -11.51 26.08 1.85
N MET A 101 -11.81 24.96 1.24
CA MET A 101 -12.29 23.76 1.92
C MET A 101 -11.16 22.76 2.11
N GLY A 102 -11.34 21.84 3.06
CA GLY A 102 -10.41 20.74 3.26
C GLY A 102 -10.12 19.98 1.95
N GLY A 103 -8.85 19.71 1.67
CA GLY A 103 -8.39 19.10 0.43
C GLY A 103 -8.11 20.08 -0.72
N ALA A 104 -8.42 21.37 -0.59
CA ALA A 104 -8.08 22.38 -1.61
C ALA A 104 -6.56 22.46 -1.81
N ILE A 105 -6.11 22.51 -3.07
CA ILE A 105 -4.69 22.63 -3.42
C ILE A 105 -4.25 24.08 -3.17
N ILE A 106 -3.19 24.27 -2.38
CA ILE A 106 -2.67 25.58 -2.02
C ILE A 106 -1.34 25.91 -2.70
N ALA A 107 -0.58 24.89 -3.06
CA ALA A 107 0.72 25.08 -3.70
C ALA A 107 1.14 23.84 -4.50
N GLU A 108 1.97 24.06 -5.49
CA GLU A 108 2.61 23.03 -6.30
C GLU A 108 4.13 23.09 -6.18
N THR A 109 4.76 21.91 -6.17
CA THR A 109 6.23 21.78 -6.06
C THR A 109 6.70 20.58 -6.87
N GLN A 110 7.81 20.72 -7.61
CA GLN A 110 8.43 19.60 -8.29
C GLN A 110 9.11 18.68 -7.28
N GLU A 111 8.48 17.57 -6.93
CA GLU A 111 9.01 16.63 -5.93
C GLU A 111 10.13 15.78 -6.52
N THR A 112 9.87 15.17 -7.68
CA THR A 112 10.83 14.40 -8.47
C THR A 112 10.81 14.86 -9.92
N ARG A 113 11.63 14.27 -10.78
CA ARG A 113 11.63 14.63 -12.22
C ARG A 113 10.31 14.33 -12.91
N SER A 114 9.55 13.36 -12.38
CA SER A 114 8.33 12.85 -13.00
C SER A 114 7.05 13.33 -12.31
N ILE A 115 7.10 13.73 -11.04
CA ILE A 115 5.92 13.98 -10.21
C ILE A 115 5.93 15.39 -9.64
N VAL A 116 4.82 16.09 -9.82
CA VAL A 116 4.52 17.38 -9.18
C VAL A 116 3.71 17.11 -7.91
N HIS A 117 4.26 17.50 -6.77
CA HIS A 117 3.57 17.44 -5.49
C HIS A 117 2.60 18.60 -5.36
N LYS A 118 1.37 18.31 -4.95
CA LYS A 118 0.32 19.30 -4.71
C LYS A 118 0.01 19.35 -3.22
N SER A 119 0.47 20.39 -2.55
CA SER A 119 0.18 20.60 -1.14
C SER A 119 -1.27 21.04 -0.95
N MET A 120 -1.95 20.45 0.03
CA MET A 120 -3.40 20.60 0.22
C MET A 120 -3.70 21.07 1.64
N VAL A 121 -4.81 21.78 1.79
CA VAL A 121 -5.42 22.05 3.10
C VAL A 121 -5.77 20.72 3.77
N PRO A 122 -5.45 20.50 5.06
CA PRO A 122 -5.89 19.31 5.78
C PRO A 122 -7.40 19.09 5.64
N PRO A 123 -7.88 17.83 5.47
CA PRO A 123 -9.28 17.55 5.18
C PRO A 123 -10.32 18.07 6.19
N ASP A 124 -9.89 18.30 7.42
CA ASP A 124 -10.70 18.75 8.55
C ASP A 124 -10.68 20.28 8.75
N VAL A 125 -10.05 21.02 7.81
CA VAL A 125 -9.84 22.46 7.92
C VAL A 125 -10.56 23.20 6.80
N ASN A 126 -11.41 24.17 7.17
CA ASN A 126 -12.05 25.09 6.23
C ASN A 126 -11.84 26.52 6.72
N GLY A 127 -11.70 27.46 5.79
CA GLY A 127 -11.53 28.86 6.17
C GLY A 127 -11.24 29.77 4.99
N THR A 128 -11.16 31.08 5.29
CA THR A 128 -10.83 32.10 4.31
C THR A 128 -9.36 32.46 4.39
N VAL A 129 -8.70 32.58 3.26
CA VAL A 129 -7.27 32.97 3.17
C VAL A 129 -7.12 34.43 3.61
N ILE A 130 -6.40 34.63 4.70
CA ILE A 130 -6.04 35.97 5.19
C ILE A 130 -4.61 36.39 4.77
N TRP A 131 -3.79 35.42 4.42
CA TRP A 131 -2.43 35.66 3.92
C TRP A 131 -1.97 34.44 3.10
N ALA A 132 -1.32 34.70 1.98
CA ALA A 132 -0.68 33.70 1.14
C ALA A 132 0.77 34.11 0.86
N ALA A 133 1.68 33.14 0.91
CA ALA A 133 3.08 33.35 0.56
C ALA A 133 3.21 33.64 -0.93
N LYS A 134 4.28 34.32 -1.33
CA LYS A 134 4.65 34.48 -2.74
C LYS A 134 5.42 33.25 -3.23
N ASP A 135 5.45 33.06 -4.54
CA ASP A 135 6.30 32.04 -5.14
C ASP A 135 7.74 32.19 -4.67
N GLY A 136 8.36 31.10 -4.27
CA GLY A 136 9.70 31.13 -3.69
C GLY A 136 10.18 29.80 -3.14
N LYS A 137 11.28 29.85 -2.38
CA LYS A 137 11.87 28.66 -1.76
C LYS A 137 11.50 28.57 -0.29
N TYR A 138 10.77 27.51 0.03
CA TYR A 138 10.26 27.25 1.38
C TYR A 138 10.63 25.84 1.84
N THR A 139 10.77 25.68 3.15
CA THR A 139 10.86 24.38 3.80
C THR A 139 9.45 23.79 4.00
N ILE A 140 9.38 22.53 4.39
CA ILE A 140 8.08 21.90 4.70
C ILE A 140 7.40 22.45 5.96
N LEU A 141 8.12 23.18 6.80
CA LEU A 141 7.62 23.75 8.04
C LEU A 141 7.25 25.25 7.89
N ASP A 142 7.68 25.90 6.82
CA ASP A 142 7.34 27.30 6.58
C ASP A 142 5.84 27.44 6.28
N PRO A 143 5.15 28.45 6.86
CA PRO A 143 3.76 28.71 6.55
C PRO A 143 3.62 29.20 5.10
N ILE A 144 2.72 28.57 4.35
CA ILE A 144 2.40 28.92 2.95
C ILE A 144 1.11 29.72 2.89
N VAL A 145 0.12 29.34 3.70
CA VAL A 145 -1.17 30.02 3.76
C VAL A 145 -1.61 30.17 5.21
N LYS A 146 -2.22 31.30 5.56
CA LYS A 146 -2.93 31.47 6.83
C LYS A 146 -4.42 31.55 6.56
N LEU A 147 -5.17 30.70 7.23
CA LEU A 147 -6.62 30.63 7.14
C LEU A 147 -7.26 31.20 8.39
N LYS A 148 -8.31 32.00 8.20
CA LYS A 148 -9.25 32.34 9.27
C LYS A 148 -10.37 31.31 9.25
N LEU A 149 -10.50 30.54 10.33
CA LEU A 149 -11.54 29.53 10.49
C LEU A 149 -12.88 30.16 10.85
N GLU A 150 -13.96 29.37 10.78
CA GLU A 150 -15.32 29.83 11.11
C GLU A 150 -15.47 30.30 12.57
N ASP A 151 -14.70 29.72 13.48
CA ASP A 151 -14.65 30.09 14.90
C ASP A 151 -13.86 31.39 15.16
N GLY A 152 -13.29 32.00 14.10
CA GLY A 152 -12.49 33.22 14.15
C GLY A 152 -11.01 32.98 14.51
N THR A 153 -10.59 31.75 14.76
CA THR A 153 -9.18 31.42 15.00
C THR A 153 -8.38 31.42 13.70
N GLU A 154 -7.08 31.67 13.81
CA GLU A 154 -6.15 31.63 12.67
C GLU A 154 -5.40 30.31 12.69
N LYS A 155 -5.27 29.67 11.52
CA LYS A 155 -4.49 28.45 11.33
C LYS A 155 -3.49 28.61 10.21
N GLU A 156 -2.23 28.32 10.51
CA GLU A 156 -1.16 28.27 9.52
C GLU A 156 -1.15 26.91 8.83
N ILE A 157 -1.08 26.93 7.51
CA ILE A 157 -0.97 25.74 6.66
C ILE A 157 0.40 25.75 6.01
N THR A 158 1.12 24.63 6.15
CA THR A 158 2.46 24.42 5.62
C THR A 158 2.41 23.41 4.47
N LEU A 159 3.55 23.11 3.84
CA LEU A 159 3.65 22.08 2.81
C LEU A 159 3.41 20.66 3.36
N ALA A 160 3.57 20.46 4.65
CA ALA A 160 3.39 19.14 5.28
C ALA A 160 2.19 19.14 6.24
N GLN A 161 1.56 17.98 6.35
CA GLN A 161 0.46 17.71 7.28
C GLN A 161 0.63 16.34 7.93
N LYS A 162 0.09 16.16 9.15
CA LYS A 162 0.07 14.86 9.83
C LYS A 162 -1.27 14.18 9.66
N TRP A 163 -1.26 12.87 9.42
CA TRP A 163 -2.48 12.09 9.29
C TRP A 163 -2.38 10.75 10.04
N PRO A 164 -3.43 10.36 10.81
CA PRO A 164 -3.44 9.07 11.52
C PRO A 164 -3.53 7.90 10.53
N ILE A 165 -2.61 6.95 10.60
CA ILE A 165 -2.50 5.86 9.61
C ILE A 165 -3.73 4.94 9.55
N ARG A 166 -4.47 4.83 10.66
CA ARG A 166 -5.65 3.94 10.73
C ARG A 166 -6.95 4.61 10.31
N VAL A 167 -6.92 5.89 10.00
CA VAL A 167 -8.09 6.66 9.56
C VAL A 167 -7.98 6.84 8.04
N PRO A 168 -8.93 6.30 7.26
CA PRO A 168 -8.98 6.55 5.82
C PRO A 168 -9.07 8.06 5.53
N ARG A 169 -8.40 8.52 4.48
CA ARG A 169 -8.55 9.92 4.06
C ARG A 169 -9.91 10.11 3.38
N PRO A 170 -10.66 11.15 3.72
CA PRO A 170 -12.01 11.37 3.20
C PRO A 170 -12.00 11.69 1.70
N THR A 171 -13.09 11.32 1.04
CA THR A 171 -13.32 11.55 -0.38
C THR A 171 -14.77 11.97 -0.60
N LEU A 172 -15.04 12.66 -1.71
CA LEU A 172 -16.41 13.08 -2.04
C LEU A 172 -17.27 11.92 -2.51
N LYS A 173 -16.71 11.10 -3.42
CA LYS A 173 -17.46 10.03 -4.07
C LYS A 173 -16.53 8.89 -4.48
N ARG A 174 -17.03 7.66 -4.41
CA ARG A 174 -16.41 6.48 -4.99
C ARG A 174 -17.02 6.19 -6.35
N TYR A 175 -16.15 6.02 -7.36
CA TYR A 175 -16.58 5.65 -8.71
C TYR A 175 -16.55 4.13 -8.90
N PRO A 176 -17.36 3.60 -9.84
CA PRO A 176 -17.22 2.22 -10.28
C PRO A 176 -15.88 2.02 -10.99
N ALA A 177 -15.35 0.82 -10.91
CA ALA A 177 -14.11 0.43 -11.58
C ALA A 177 -14.38 0.24 -13.09
N SER A 178 -14.09 1.24 -13.92
CA SER A 178 -14.40 1.27 -15.35
C SER A 178 -13.18 1.33 -16.27
N VAL A 179 -12.00 1.58 -15.72
CA VAL A 179 -10.74 1.69 -16.47
C VAL A 179 -9.78 0.62 -15.99
N PRO A 180 -9.15 -0.19 -16.87
CA PRO A 180 -8.17 -1.17 -16.46
C PRO A 180 -6.87 -0.50 -15.98
N LEU A 181 -6.25 -1.09 -14.96
CA LEU A 181 -4.85 -0.86 -14.64
C LEU A 181 -4.02 -1.79 -15.52
N ILE A 182 -3.33 -1.25 -16.49
CA ILE A 182 -2.47 -2.04 -17.37
C ILE A 182 -1.21 -2.43 -16.62
N THR A 183 -1.02 -3.72 -16.41
CA THR A 183 0.13 -4.25 -15.64
C THR A 183 1.38 -4.45 -16.47
N GLY A 184 1.24 -4.47 -17.79
CA GLY A 184 2.30 -4.83 -18.74
C GLY A 184 2.55 -6.34 -18.84
N GLN A 185 1.83 -7.17 -18.09
CA GLN A 185 1.89 -8.61 -18.17
C GLN A 185 0.73 -9.14 -19.02
N ARG A 186 1.03 -9.72 -20.18
CA ARG A 186 -0.01 -10.15 -21.15
C ARG A 186 -1.07 -11.04 -20.54
N ILE A 187 -0.68 -12.04 -19.75
CA ILE A 187 -1.63 -12.99 -19.14
C ILE A 187 -2.57 -12.26 -18.16
N LEU A 188 -2.07 -11.29 -17.41
CA LEU A 188 -2.90 -10.50 -16.48
C LEU A 188 -3.85 -9.60 -17.25
N ASP A 189 -3.31 -8.79 -18.15
CA ASP A 189 -4.08 -7.75 -18.85
C ASP A 189 -5.14 -8.35 -19.79
N THR A 190 -4.91 -9.56 -20.33
CA THR A 190 -5.86 -10.22 -21.25
C THR A 190 -6.80 -11.18 -20.55
N MET A 191 -6.31 -12.00 -19.62
CA MET A 191 -7.10 -13.07 -19.02
C MET A 191 -7.71 -12.71 -17.68
N PHE A 192 -6.97 -11.94 -16.84
CA PHE A 192 -7.32 -11.65 -15.46
C PHE A 192 -7.12 -10.17 -15.13
N PRO A 193 -7.73 -9.24 -15.89
CA PRO A 193 -7.47 -7.81 -15.75
C PRO A 193 -7.89 -7.30 -14.36
N ILE A 194 -7.13 -6.32 -13.87
CA ILE A 194 -7.47 -5.52 -12.70
C ILE A 194 -7.89 -4.11 -13.16
N ALA A 195 -8.78 -3.49 -12.42
CA ALA A 195 -9.16 -2.09 -12.68
C ALA A 195 -8.29 -1.12 -11.88
N LYS A 196 -8.19 0.12 -12.32
CA LYS A 196 -7.69 1.23 -11.50
C LYS A 196 -8.57 1.39 -10.27
N GLY A 197 -7.96 1.47 -9.10
CA GLY A 197 -8.69 1.39 -7.84
C GLY A 197 -9.17 -0.02 -7.47
N GLY A 198 -8.68 -1.05 -8.16
CA GLY A 198 -9.03 -2.44 -7.91
C GLY A 198 -8.18 -3.12 -6.84
N THR A 199 -8.60 -4.33 -6.48
CA THR A 199 -7.91 -5.17 -5.51
C THR A 199 -7.52 -6.50 -6.13
N ALA A 200 -6.26 -6.89 -5.96
CA ALA A 200 -5.74 -8.18 -6.41
C ALA A 200 -4.93 -8.88 -5.33
N ALA A 201 -4.95 -10.20 -5.36
CA ALA A 201 -4.04 -11.03 -4.56
C ALA A 201 -3.17 -11.89 -5.47
N ILE A 202 -1.90 -12.05 -5.08
CA ILE A 202 -0.93 -12.95 -5.70
C ILE A 202 -0.57 -14.04 -4.68
N PRO A 203 -1.37 -15.08 -4.54
CA PRO A 203 -1.02 -16.19 -3.67
C PRO A 203 -0.08 -17.16 -4.38
N GLY A 204 0.89 -17.65 -3.64
CA GLY A 204 1.82 -18.65 -4.16
C GLY A 204 2.78 -19.14 -3.09
N GLY A 205 3.23 -20.38 -3.22
CA GLY A 205 4.24 -20.96 -2.35
C GLY A 205 5.61 -20.27 -2.49
N PHE A 206 6.55 -20.69 -1.69
CA PHE A 206 7.93 -20.21 -1.81
C PHE A 206 8.52 -20.56 -3.18
N GLY A 207 9.24 -19.62 -3.80
CA GLY A 207 9.92 -19.83 -5.08
C GLY A 207 9.01 -19.78 -6.33
N THR A 208 7.73 -19.44 -6.20
CA THR A 208 6.81 -19.33 -7.35
C THR A 208 6.88 -17.99 -8.09
N GLY A 209 7.68 -17.04 -7.60
CA GLY A 209 7.91 -15.76 -8.27
C GLY A 209 6.93 -14.63 -7.87
N LYS A 210 6.36 -14.66 -6.65
CA LYS A 210 5.48 -13.58 -6.15
C LYS A 210 6.13 -12.20 -6.22
N THR A 211 7.26 -12.04 -5.57
CA THR A 211 8.03 -10.79 -5.52
C THR A 211 8.40 -10.32 -6.93
N MET A 212 8.92 -11.23 -7.77
CA MET A 212 9.25 -10.91 -9.16
C MET A 212 8.04 -10.45 -9.99
N THR A 213 6.88 -11.07 -9.78
CA THR A 213 5.64 -10.64 -10.44
C THR A 213 5.26 -9.21 -10.02
N GLN A 214 5.34 -8.89 -8.72
CA GLN A 214 5.10 -7.53 -8.22
C GLN A 214 6.11 -6.52 -8.76
N HIS A 215 7.40 -6.87 -8.84
CA HIS A 215 8.43 -6.00 -9.44
C HIS A 215 8.13 -5.71 -10.91
N GLN A 216 7.74 -6.72 -11.68
CA GLN A 216 7.37 -6.53 -13.08
C GLN A 216 6.13 -5.62 -13.22
N ILE A 217 5.12 -5.79 -12.36
CA ILE A 217 3.96 -4.91 -12.35
C ILE A 217 4.37 -3.48 -11.94
N ALA A 218 5.19 -3.31 -10.92
CA ALA A 218 5.69 -2.00 -10.50
C ALA A 218 6.44 -1.28 -11.64
N LYS A 219 7.26 -2.02 -12.40
CA LYS A 219 8.02 -1.46 -13.52
C LYS A 219 7.16 -1.08 -14.73
N TRP A 220 6.22 -1.94 -15.11
CA TRP A 220 5.51 -1.83 -16.38
C TRP A 220 4.09 -1.28 -16.28
N SER A 221 3.54 -1.19 -15.08
CA SER A 221 2.16 -0.71 -14.90
C SER A 221 1.99 0.75 -15.32
N ASP A 222 0.77 1.09 -15.70
CA ASP A 222 0.39 2.45 -16.06
C ASP A 222 0.00 3.31 -14.84
N ALA A 223 0.21 2.83 -13.63
CA ALA A 223 0.10 3.63 -12.42
C ALA A 223 1.11 4.79 -12.44
N ASP A 224 0.70 5.95 -11.93
CA ASP A 224 1.57 7.12 -11.83
C ASP A 224 2.60 6.95 -10.71
N ILE A 225 2.17 6.41 -9.58
CA ILE A 225 2.98 6.25 -8.38
C ILE A 225 2.88 4.82 -7.85
N ILE A 226 4.02 4.31 -7.38
CA ILE A 226 4.14 2.99 -6.77
C ILE A 226 4.51 3.14 -5.29
N ILE A 227 3.75 2.49 -4.42
CA ILE A 227 4.11 2.32 -3.02
C ILE A 227 4.40 0.83 -2.80
N TYR A 228 5.67 0.49 -2.63
CA TYR A 228 6.07 -0.89 -2.36
C TYR A 228 6.28 -1.09 -0.86
N ILE A 229 5.59 -2.08 -0.29
CA ILE A 229 5.62 -2.38 1.14
C ILE A 229 6.19 -3.78 1.35
N GLY A 230 7.44 -3.86 1.77
CA GLY A 230 8.05 -5.09 2.26
C GLY A 230 7.68 -5.30 3.72
N CYS A 231 6.71 -6.18 3.98
CA CYS A 231 6.18 -6.44 5.30
C CYS A 231 6.66 -7.78 5.84
N GLY A 232 7.65 -7.75 6.72
CA GLY A 232 8.17 -8.94 7.40
C GLY A 232 9.03 -9.85 6.52
N GLU A 233 9.50 -9.36 5.40
CA GLU A 233 10.40 -10.10 4.51
C GLU A 233 11.81 -10.22 5.08
N ARG A 234 12.61 -11.14 4.54
CA ARG A 234 13.99 -11.35 4.98
C ARG A 234 14.84 -10.16 4.59
N GLY A 235 15.81 -9.80 5.44
CA GLY A 235 16.69 -8.67 5.19
C GLY A 235 17.44 -8.76 3.86
N ASN A 236 17.93 -9.93 3.47
CA ASN A 236 18.61 -10.14 2.20
C ASN A 236 17.69 -9.98 0.98
N GLU A 237 16.45 -10.49 1.06
CA GLU A 237 15.45 -10.31 0.00
C GLU A 237 15.09 -8.83 -0.14
N MET A 238 14.91 -8.12 0.99
CA MET A 238 14.62 -6.71 0.99
C MET A 238 15.77 -5.86 0.43
N THR A 239 17.02 -6.21 0.74
CA THR A 239 18.20 -5.53 0.16
C THR A 239 18.23 -5.69 -1.35
N GLN A 240 17.97 -6.90 -1.87
CA GLN A 240 17.89 -7.13 -3.31
C GLN A 240 16.79 -6.28 -3.96
N VAL A 241 15.60 -6.20 -3.35
CA VAL A 241 14.51 -5.33 -3.82
C VAL A 241 14.95 -3.87 -3.90
N LEU A 242 15.64 -3.39 -2.86
CA LEU A 242 16.11 -2.01 -2.81
C LEU A 242 17.14 -1.72 -3.91
N GLU A 243 18.10 -2.62 -4.12
CA GLU A 243 19.10 -2.49 -5.17
C GLU A 243 18.46 -2.52 -6.56
N GLU A 244 17.57 -3.49 -6.82
CA GLU A 244 16.86 -3.60 -8.10
C GLU A 244 16.03 -2.33 -8.40
N PHE A 245 15.28 -1.79 -7.44
CA PHE A 245 14.47 -0.59 -7.67
C PHE A 245 15.32 0.67 -7.93
N GLN A 246 16.50 0.76 -7.33
CA GLN A 246 17.43 1.87 -7.59
C GLN A 246 18.05 1.82 -8.99
N GLU A 247 18.27 0.61 -9.54
CA GLU A 247 18.85 0.41 -10.87
C GLU A 247 17.82 0.46 -11.99
N LEU A 248 16.54 0.22 -11.69
CA LEU A 248 15.49 0.17 -12.69
C LEU A 248 15.18 1.56 -13.26
N ILE A 249 15.03 1.59 -14.57
CA ILE A 249 14.57 2.76 -15.31
C ILE A 249 13.09 2.57 -15.67
N ASP A 250 12.28 3.58 -15.43
CA ASP A 250 10.89 3.61 -15.86
C ASP A 250 10.82 3.66 -17.39
N PRO A 251 10.23 2.66 -18.03
CA PRO A 251 10.21 2.59 -19.50
C PRO A 251 9.37 3.69 -20.16
N LYS A 252 8.51 4.37 -19.41
CA LYS A 252 7.65 5.44 -19.92
C LYS A 252 8.34 6.79 -19.91
N SER A 253 8.97 7.14 -18.81
CA SER A 253 9.60 8.45 -18.62
C SER A 253 11.09 8.47 -18.98
N GLY A 254 11.75 7.31 -18.99
CA GLY A 254 13.21 7.18 -19.09
C GLY A 254 13.98 7.63 -17.86
N ASN A 255 13.28 7.98 -16.78
CA ASN A 255 13.85 8.37 -15.49
C ASN A 255 14.00 7.14 -14.58
N PRO A 256 14.78 7.23 -13.48
CA PRO A 256 14.82 6.18 -12.47
C PRO A 256 13.42 5.84 -11.97
N LEU A 257 13.12 4.54 -11.80
CA LEU A 257 11.81 4.09 -11.31
C LEU A 257 11.52 4.64 -9.91
N MET A 258 12.55 4.85 -9.09
CA MET A 258 12.45 5.46 -7.77
C MET A 258 11.85 6.88 -7.78
N ASP A 259 11.96 7.62 -8.89
CA ASP A 259 11.36 8.96 -9.00
C ASP A 259 9.82 8.96 -8.87
N ARG A 260 9.18 7.82 -9.10
CA ARG A 260 7.73 7.62 -8.89
C ARG A 260 7.42 6.54 -7.85
N THR A 261 8.40 6.14 -7.04
CA THR A 261 8.26 5.04 -6.09
C THR A 261 8.65 5.46 -4.68
N THR A 262 7.92 4.95 -3.71
CA THR A 262 8.29 4.96 -2.29
C THR A 262 8.37 3.54 -1.79
N LEU A 263 9.43 3.21 -1.05
CA LEU A 263 9.64 1.89 -0.47
C LEU A 263 9.44 1.95 1.04
N ILE A 264 8.66 1.02 1.59
CA ILE A 264 8.57 0.78 3.02
C ILE A 264 9.20 -0.57 3.31
N ALA A 265 10.33 -0.56 3.99
CA ALA A 265 11.10 -1.75 4.31
C ALA A 265 10.95 -2.09 5.79
N ASN A 266 10.06 -3.03 6.10
CA ASN A 266 9.95 -3.62 7.42
C ASN A 266 10.38 -5.09 7.35
N THR A 267 11.60 -5.38 7.81
CA THR A 267 12.16 -6.74 7.80
C THR A 267 11.67 -7.59 8.97
N SER A 268 11.84 -8.90 8.87
CA SER A 268 11.35 -9.88 9.86
C SER A 268 11.96 -9.74 11.25
N ASN A 269 13.13 -9.10 11.36
CA ASN A 269 13.82 -8.82 12.63
C ASN A 269 13.40 -7.49 13.28
N MET A 270 12.59 -6.69 12.61
CA MET A 270 12.05 -5.46 13.18
C MET A 270 10.86 -5.75 14.11
N PRO A 271 10.51 -4.82 15.03
CA PRO A 271 9.41 -5.02 15.96
C PRO A 271 8.08 -5.35 15.30
N VAL A 272 7.34 -6.30 15.90
CA VAL A 272 6.04 -6.78 15.36
C VAL A 272 5.03 -5.65 15.20
N ALA A 273 5.02 -4.71 16.13
CA ALA A 273 4.16 -3.53 16.07
C ALA A 273 4.43 -2.66 14.84
N ALA A 274 5.69 -2.45 14.49
CA ALA A 274 6.07 -1.71 13.29
C ALA A 274 5.68 -2.47 12.01
N ARG A 275 5.75 -3.81 12.04
CA ARG A 275 5.29 -4.67 10.94
C ARG A 275 3.79 -4.52 10.71
N GLU A 276 3.01 -4.54 11.79
CA GLU A 276 1.56 -4.33 11.69
C GLU A 276 1.21 -2.93 11.18
N ALA A 277 1.96 -1.91 11.58
CA ALA A 277 1.74 -0.53 11.16
C ALA A 277 2.12 -0.28 9.69
N SER A 278 3.11 -1.00 9.15
CA SER A 278 3.71 -0.73 7.83
C SER A 278 2.70 -0.70 6.68
N LEU A 279 1.71 -1.60 6.67
CA LEU A 279 0.67 -1.61 5.65
C LEU A 279 -0.20 -0.34 5.71
N TYR A 280 -0.55 0.10 6.91
CA TYR A 280 -1.36 1.31 7.08
C TYR A 280 -0.57 2.59 6.78
N SER A 281 0.72 2.62 7.09
CA SER A 281 1.60 3.73 6.71
C SER A 281 1.63 3.88 5.20
N GLY A 282 1.95 2.80 4.46
CA GLY A 282 1.98 2.83 3.00
C GLY A 282 0.63 3.16 2.37
N LEU A 283 -0.45 2.65 2.94
CA LEU A 283 -1.80 2.94 2.48
C LEU A 283 -2.17 4.43 2.65
N THR A 284 -1.75 5.05 3.74
CA THR A 284 -1.98 6.47 3.99
C THR A 284 -1.17 7.35 3.04
N LEU A 285 0.08 6.96 2.73
CA LEU A 285 0.89 7.64 1.71
C LEU A 285 0.22 7.53 0.33
N ALA A 286 -0.29 6.36 -0.03
CA ALA A 286 -0.99 6.15 -1.30
C ALA A 286 -2.28 7.00 -1.40
N GLU A 287 -3.08 7.07 -0.35
CA GLU A 287 -4.27 7.92 -0.31
C GLU A 287 -3.93 9.41 -0.44
N TYR A 288 -2.80 9.83 0.11
CA TYR A 288 -2.35 11.20 0.00
C TYR A 288 -2.05 11.60 -1.45
N TYR A 289 -1.34 10.75 -2.21
CA TYR A 289 -1.10 11.00 -3.63
C TYR A 289 -2.36 10.83 -4.48
N ARG A 290 -3.25 9.90 -4.14
CA ARG A 290 -4.58 9.83 -4.74
C ARG A 290 -5.33 11.16 -4.61
N ASP A 291 -5.26 11.80 -3.45
CA ASP A 291 -5.93 13.08 -3.20
C ASP A 291 -5.39 14.21 -4.09
N MET A 292 -4.18 14.09 -4.62
CA MET A 292 -3.62 14.98 -5.65
C MET A 292 -4.11 14.68 -7.07
N GLY A 293 -4.86 13.59 -7.27
CA GLY A 293 -5.38 13.14 -8.57
C GLY A 293 -4.49 12.13 -9.28
N TYR A 294 -3.58 11.44 -8.59
CA TYR A 294 -2.75 10.40 -9.17
C TYR A 294 -3.37 9.01 -9.05
N ASP A 295 -3.02 8.14 -9.99
CA ASP A 295 -3.29 6.71 -9.94
C ASP A 295 -2.14 6.01 -9.21
N VAL A 296 -2.42 5.51 -8.00
CA VAL A 296 -1.42 4.90 -7.13
C VAL A 296 -1.62 3.39 -7.07
N ALA A 297 -0.54 2.62 -7.24
CA ALA A 297 -0.56 1.17 -7.03
C ALA A 297 0.28 0.81 -5.79
N ILE A 298 -0.33 0.03 -4.90
CA ILE A 298 0.32 -0.53 -3.71
C ILE A 298 0.71 -1.97 -4.02
N MET A 299 1.98 -2.30 -3.79
CA MET A 299 2.51 -3.66 -3.80
C MET A 299 2.82 -4.05 -2.35
N ALA A 300 2.03 -4.95 -1.77
CA ALA A 300 2.24 -5.42 -0.39
C ALA A 300 2.86 -6.82 -0.39
N ASP A 301 4.12 -6.95 0.01
CA ASP A 301 4.86 -8.21 0.09
C ASP A 301 5.36 -8.46 1.53
N SER A 302 4.73 -9.30 2.36
CA SER A 302 3.50 -10.03 2.05
C SER A 302 2.43 -9.78 3.14
N THR A 303 1.18 -9.85 2.76
CA THR A 303 0.04 -9.74 3.71
C THR A 303 -0.01 -10.92 4.68
N SER A 304 0.56 -12.09 4.35
CA SER A 304 0.69 -13.22 5.27
C SER A 304 1.57 -12.88 6.46
N ARG A 305 2.70 -12.17 6.24
CA ARG A 305 3.58 -11.73 7.32
C ARG A 305 2.94 -10.66 8.20
N TRP A 306 2.09 -9.84 7.62
CA TRP A 306 1.26 -8.92 8.39
C TRP A 306 0.22 -9.66 9.26
N ALA A 307 -0.43 -10.69 8.72
CA ALA A 307 -1.35 -11.53 9.48
C ALA A 307 -0.63 -12.29 10.61
N GLU A 308 0.60 -12.77 10.38
CA GLU A 308 1.44 -13.33 11.44
C GLU A 308 1.73 -12.31 12.55
N ALA A 309 1.97 -11.05 12.20
CA ALA A 309 2.13 -9.99 13.20
C ALA A 309 0.86 -9.80 14.06
N LEU A 310 -0.32 -9.83 13.44
CA LEU A 310 -1.59 -9.79 14.18
C LEU A 310 -1.74 -10.99 15.12
N ARG A 311 -1.37 -12.20 14.67
CA ARG A 311 -1.39 -13.42 15.49
C ARG A 311 -0.45 -13.30 16.68
N GLU A 312 0.76 -12.81 16.49
CA GLU A 312 1.73 -12.61 17.56
C GLU A 312 1.24 -11.57 18.58
N LEU A 313 0.67 -10.45 18.11
CA LEU A 313 0.13 -9.42 18.99
C LEU A 313 -1.05 -9.92 19.80
N SER A 314 -2.00 -10.62 19.20
CA SER A 314 -3.15 -11.21 19.91
C SER A 314 -2.72 -12.26 20.93
N GLY A 315 -1.72 -13.08 20.60
CA GLY A 315 -1.14 -14.05 21.52
C GLY A 315 -0.49 -13.39 22.76
N ARG A 316 0.23 -12.28 22.57
CA ARG A 316 0.81 -11.50 23.67
C ARG A 316 -0.25 -10.78 24.53
N LEU A 317 -1.40 -10.47 23.95
CA LEU A 317 -2.55 -9.90 24.65
C LEU A 317 -3.42 -10.98 25.33
N GLU A 318 -3.06 -12.26 25.18
CA GLU A 318 -3.82 -13.41 25.66
C GLU A 318 -5.27 -13.41 25.18
N GLU A 319 -5.50 -12.92 23.96
CA GLU A 319 -6.81 -12.98 23.31
C GLU A 319 -7.13 -14.42 22.91
N MET A 320 -8.42 -14.77 22.93
CA MET A 320 -8.83 -16.11 22.51
C MET A 320 -8.54 -16.32 21.03
N PRO A 321 -7.71 -17.30 20.64
CA PRO A 321 -7.39 -17.56 19.26
C PRO A 321 -8.59 -18.15 18.51
N ALA A 322 -8.74 -17.81 17.25
CA ALA A 322 -9.63 -18.45 16.30
C ALA A 322 -8.87 -19.52 15.48
N GLU A 323 -9.27 -19.75 14.25
CA GLU A 323 -8.70 -20.73 13.34
C GLU A 323 -7.18 -20.55 13.16
N GLU A 324 -6.41 -21.62 13.29
CA GLU A 324 -4.93 -21.67 13.20
C GLU A 324 -4.19 -20.66 14.11
N GLY A 325 -4.81 -20.25 15.21
CA GLY A 325 -4.22 -19.31 16.15
C GLY A 325 -4.28 -17.84 15.74
N PHE A 326 -4.95 -17.53 14.62
CA PHE A 326 -5.20 -16.14 14.22
C PHE A 326 -6.28 -15.48 15.10
N PRO A 327 -6.25 -14.16 15.26
CA PRO A 327 -7.32 -13.46 15.98
C PRO A 327 -8.64 -13.53 15.22
N ALA A 328 -9.76 -13.57 15.94
CA ALA A 328 -11.10 -13.61 15.36
C ALA A 328 -11.41 -12.40 14.44
N TYR A 329 -10.69 -11.31 14.60
CA TYR A 329 -10.84 -10.11 13.79
C TYR A 329 -9.92 -10.06 12.54
N LEU A 330 -9.23 -11.15 12.18
CA LEU A 330 -8.37 -11.20 10.98
C LEU A 330 -9.13 -10.77 9.72
N ALA A 331 -10.33 -11.33 9.52
CA ALA A 331 -11.16 -11.02 8.36
C ALA A 331 -11.53 -9.53 8.29
N SER A 332 -11.95 -8.93 9.40
CA SER A 332 -12.30 -7.51 9.45
C SER A 332 -11.09 -6.59 9.23
N ARG A 333 -9.90 -7.00 9.65
CA ARG A 333 -8.67 -6.23 9.38
C ARG A 333 -8.26 -6.29 7.92
N LEU A 334 -8.35 -7.46 7.29
CA LEU A 334 -8.12 -7.62 5.84
C LEU A 334 -9.13 -6.83 5.02
N SER A 335 -10.43 -6.90 5.38
CA SER A 335 -11.48 -6.09 4.76
C SER A 335 -11.15 -4.62 4.84
N ALA A 336 -10.87 -4.10 6.04
CA ALA A 336 -10.55 -2.68 6.24
C ALA A 336 -9.31 -2.22 5.45
N PHE A 337 -8.34 -3.11 5.19
CA PHE A 337 -7.20 -2.81 4.35
C PHE A 337 -7.59 -2.69 2.87
N TYR A 338 -8.26 -3.71 2.33
CA TYR A 338 -8.64 -3.75 0.92
C TYR A 338 -9.76 -2.76 0.57
N GLU A 339 -10.65 -2.42 1.50
CA GLU A 339 -11.74 -1.44 1.28
C GLU A 339 -11.23 -0.02 1.02
N ARG A 340 -10.00 0.31 1.42
CA ARG A 340 -9.38 1.60 1.14
C ARG A 340 -8.95 1.75 -0.33
N ALA A 341 -8.88 0.66 -1.09
CA ALA A 341 -8.72 0.71 -2.55
C ALA A 341 -9.98 1.26 -3.21
N GLY A 342 -9.81 2.00 -4.28
CA GLY A 342 -10.93 2.51 -5.08
C GLY A 342 -10.52 3.63 -6.01
N MET A 343 -11.38 3.89 -6.99
CA MET A 343 -11.35 5.10 -7.79
C MET A 343 -12.26 6.13 -7.13
N MET A 344 -11.71 7.28 -6.79
CA MET A 344 -12.37 8.26 -5.93
C MET A 344 -12.39 9.64 -6.58
N GLN A 345 -13.46 10.39 -6.31
CA GLN A 345 -13.43 11.83 -6.44
C GLN A 345 -12.87 12.40 -5.13
N THR A 346 -11.78 13.12 -5.25
CA THR A 346 -11.08 13.73 -4.13
C THR A 346 -11.80 14.99 -3.64
N LEU A 347 -11.42 15.48 -2.47
CA LEU A 347 -12.00 16.70 -1.91
C LEU A 347 -11.75 17.94 -2.80
N CYS A 348 -10.64 17.98 -3.53
CA CYS A 348 -10.37 19.04 -4.52
C CYS A 348 -11.14 18.87 -5.85
N GLY A 349 -11.95 17.82 -6.00
CA GLY A 349 -12.73 17.54 -7.20
C GLY A 349 -11.99 16.75 -8.29
N ALA A 350 -10.70 16.46 -8.12
CA ALA A 350 -9.93 15.63 -9.03
C ALA A 350 -10.34 14.14 -8.94
N GLU A 351 -10.04 13.35 -9.94
CA GLU A 351 -10.15 11.90 -9.90
C GLU A 351 -8.78 11.30 -9.59
N GLY A 352 -8.74 10.32 -8.70
CA GLY A 352 -7.54 9.58 -8.36
C GLY A 352 -7.88 8.18 -7.86
N SER A 353 -6.93 7.25 -7.95
CA SER A 353 -7.17 5.87 -7.56
C SER A 353 -6.08 5.29 -6.66
N VAL A 354 -6.47 4.34 -5.82
CA VAL A 354 -5.57 3.46 -5.08
C VAL A 354 -5.90 2.03 -5.45
N SER A 355 -4.97 1.36 -6.14
CA SER A 355 -5.05 -0.06 -6.45
C SER A 355 -4.17 -0.85 -5.46
N ILE A 356 -4.67 -1.97 -4.92
CA ILE A 356 -3.93 -2.77 -3.94
C ILE A 356 -3.65 -4.15 -4.51
N ILE A 357 -2.38 -4.52 -4.58
CA ILE A 357 -1.91 -5.84 -5.02
C ILE A 357 -1.13 -6.48 -3.87
N GLY A 358 -1.78 -7.42 -3.18
CA GLY A 358 -1.21 -8.10 -2.02
C GLY A 358 -0.64 -9.47 -2.37
N ALA A 359 0.63 -9.72 -2.07
CA ALA A 359 1.18 -11.08 -2.10
C ALA A 359 0.71 -11.86 -0.87
N VAL A 360 0.34 -13.09 -1.10
CA VAL A 360 -0.03 -14.03 -0.04
C VAL A 360 0.90 -15.24 -0.11
N SER A 361 1.43 -15.67 1.03
CA SER A 361 2.40 -16.77 1.12
C SER A 361 1.80 -17.94 1.91
N PRO A 362 0.88 -18.72 1.30
CA PRO A 362 0.27 -19.85 1.98
C PRO A 362 1.31 -20.91 2.27
N GLN A 363 1.25 -21.48 3.49
CA GLN A 363 2.15 -22.56 3.87
C GLN A 363 1.90 -23.79 2.98
N GLY A 364 2.98 -24.40 2.51
CA GLY A 364 2.86 -25.54 1.59
C GLY A 364 2.27 -25.23 0.21
N GLY A 365 1.77 -24.01 -0.03
CA GLY A 365 1.00 -23.64 -1.23
C GLY A 365 -0.50 -23.99 -1.11
N ASP A 366 -0.98 -24.25 0.09
CA ASP A 366 -2.38 -24.56 0.36
C ASP A 366 -3.21 -23.27 0.42
N PHE A 367 -4.09 -23.10 -0.56
CA PHE A 367 -4.99 -21.93 -0.65
C PHE A 367 -6.20 -22.00 0.30
N SER A 368 -6.33 -23.08 1.09
CA SER A 368 -7.38 -23.21 2.11
C SER A 368 -7.02 -22.61 3.46
N GLU A 369 -5.78 -22.13 3.64
CA GLU A 369 -5.33 -21.49 4.87
C GLU A 369 -6.11 -20.18 5.16
N PRO A 370 -6.28 -19.78 6.44
CA PRO A 370 -7.19 -18.70 6.83
C PRO A 370 -6.89 -17.34 6.17
N VAL A 371 -5.61 -16.98 5.97
CA VAL A 371 -5.25 -15.69 5.36
C VAL A 371 -5.65 -15.64 3.90
N THR A 372 -5.35 -16.70 3.15
CA THR A 372 -5.70 -16.81 1.72
C THR A 372 -7.21 -16.86 1.55
N MET A 373 -7.92 -17.68 2.36
CA MET A 373 -9.38 -17.80 2.30
C MET A 373 -10.09 -16.49 2.61
N ASN A 374 -9.63 -15.76 3.63
CA ASN A 374 -10.20 -14.45 3.94
C ASN A 374 -9.84 -13.40 2.87
N THR A 375 -8.60 -13.41 2.35
CA THR A 375 -8.20 -12.51 1.27
C THR A 375 -9.08 -12.71 0.03
N LYS A 376 -9.36 -13.95 -0.37
CA LYS A 376 -10.26 -14.27 -1.48
C LYS A 376 -11.65 -13.63 -1.39
N ARG A 377 -12.14 -13.38 -0.18
CA ARG A 377 -13.47 -12.75 0.03
C ARG A 377 -13.48 -11.26 -0.26
N PHE A 378 -12.32 -10.60 -0.19
CA PHE A 378 -12.22 -9.13 -0.27
C PHE A 378 -11.57 -8.65 -1.55
N VAL A 379 -10.81 -9.51 -2.25
CA VAL A 379 -10.20 -9.16 -3.53
C VAL A 379 -11.10 -9.62 -4.68
N ARG A 380 -11.21 -8.78 -5.70
CA ARG A 380 -11.96 -9.09 -6.92
C ARG A 380 -11.07 -9.72 -8.01
N CYS A 381 -9.77 -9.72 -7.81
CA CYS A 381 -8.81 -10.33 -8.72
C CYS A 381 -7.88 -11.25 -7.94
N PHE A 382 -7.66 -12.47 -8.47
CA PHE A 382 -6.85 -13.50 -7.82
C PHE A 382 -5.92 -14.14 -8.83
N TRP A 383 -4.61 -14.00 -8.67
CA TRP A 383 -3.58 -14.48 -9.57
C TRP A 383 -2.78 -15.61 -8.91
N GLY A 384 -3.36 -16.80 -8.93
CA GLY A 384 -2.77 -17.98 -8.28
C GLY A 384 -1.49 -18.43 -8.95
N LEU A 385 -0.38 -18.43 -8.22
CA LEU A 385 0.90 -18.94 -8.70
C LEU A 385 1.03 -20.42 -8.38
N ASP A 386 1.38 -21.20 -9.38
CA ASP A 386 1.52 -22.64 -9.31
C ASP A 386 2.97 -23.09 -9.27
N LYS A 387 3.27 -24.08 -8.40
CA LYS A 387 4.64 -24.60 -8.23
C LYS A 387 5.08 -25.44 -9.43
N SER A 388 4.18 -26.20 -10.04
CA SER A 388 4.51 -27.05 -11.18
C SER A 388 4.92 -26.22 -12.39
N LEU A 389 4.23 -25.11 -12.65
CA LEU A 389 4.58 -24.15 -13.68
C LEU A 389 5.92 -23.48 -13.38
N ALA A 390 6.18 -23.12 -12.12
CA ALA A 390 7.48 -22.52 -11.73
C ALA A 390 8.62 -23.52 -11.90
N TYR A 391 8.45 -24.78 -11.54
CA TYR A 391 9.45 -25.83 -11.75
C TYR A 391 9.69 -26.13 -13.24
N ALA A 392 8.63 -26.04 -14.05
CA ALA A 392 8.75 -26.11 -15.51
C ALA A 392 9.36 -24.85 -16.14
N ARG A 393 9.74 -23.84 -15.34
CA ARG A 393 10.26 -22.54 -15.77
C ARG A 393 9.28 -21.76 -16.66
N HIS A 394 7.99 -21.99 -16.47
CA HIS A 394 6.94 -21.21 -17.09
C HIS A 394 6.66 -19.97 -16.25
N PHE A 395 7.07 -18.80 -16.70
CA PHE A 395 6.90 -17.54 -15.99
C PHE A 395 6.16 -16.50 -16.85
N PRO A 396 5.29 -15.70 -16.22
CA PRO A 396 4.84 -15.81 -14.83
C PRO A 396 4.08 -17.13 -14.60
N ALA A 397 4.28 -17.74 -13.42
CA ALA A 397 3.73 -19.06 -13.07
C ALA A 397 2.24 -18.98 -12.68
N ILE A 398 1.46 -18.20 -13.40
CA ILE A 398 0.03 -17.95 -13.14
C ILE A 398 -0.79 -19.11 -13.69
N HIS A 399 -1.50 -19.78 -12.81
CA HIS A 399 -2.35 -20.90 -13.18
C HIS A 399 -3.73 -20.42 -13.62
N TRP A 400 -4.08 -20.70 -14.86
CA TRP A 400 -5.29 -20.17 -15.50
C TRP A 400 -6.61 -20.69 -14.94
N LEU A 401 -6.64 -21.89 -14.33
CA LEU A 401 -7.85 -22.46 -13.74
C LEU A 401 -8.12 -21.93 -12.31
N THR A 402 -7.06 -21.61 -11.56
CA THR A 402 -7.19 -21.13 -10.18
C THR A 402 -7.28 -19.60 -10.09
N SER A 403 -6.88 -18.92 -11.16
CA SER A 403 -6.91 -17.45 -11.24
C SER A 403 -8.24 -16.97 -11.79
N TYR A 404 -8.68 -15.79 -11.32
CA TYR A 404 -9.88 -15.14 -11.81
C TYR A 404 -9.79 -13.61 -11.72
N SER A 405 -10.68 -12.95 -12.45
CA SER A 405 -10.95 -11.52 -12.32
C SER A 405 -12.46 -11.28 -12.44
N GLU A 406 -13.02 -10.61 -11.46
CA GLU A 406 -14.42 -10.17 -11.47
C GLU A 406 -14.61 -8.82 -12.15
N TYR A 407 -13.51 -8.15 -12.55
CA TYR A 407 -13.55 -6.85 -13.22
C TYR A 407 -13.89 -6.92 -14.71
N LEU A 408 -13.87 -8.10 -15.31
CA LEU A 408 -13.99 -8.25 -16.76
C LEU A 408 -15.27 -7.61 -17.34
N GLN A 409 -16.39 -7.74 -16.64
CA GLN A 409 -17.67 -7.16 -17.07
C GLN A 409 -17.65 -5.63 -16.94
N ASP A 410 -17.15 -5.12 -15.84
CA ASP A 410 -17.05 -3.67 -15.57
C ASP A 410 -16.11 -2.99 -16.60
N LEU A 411 -15.05 -3.69 -17.00
CA LEU A 411 -14.05 -3.21 -17.97
C LEU A 411 -14.45 -3.45 -19.44
N SER A 412 -15.49 -4.26 -19.71
CA SER A 412 -15.90 -4.59 -21.08
C SER A 412 -16.15 -3.38 -21.99
N PRO A 413 -16.80 -2.28 -21.54
CA PRO A 413 -16.94 -1.09 -22.38
C PRO A 413 -15.61 -0.50 -22.82
N TRP A 414 -14.65 -0.39 -21.88
CA TRP A 414 -13.32 0.13 -22.17
C TRP A 414 -12.59 -0.71 -23.22
N TYR A 415 -12.61 -2.05 -23.07
CA TYR A 415 -11.98 -2.97 -24.03
C TYR A 415 -12.62 -2.88 -25.42
N LYS A 416 -13.95 -2.70 -25.49
CA LYS A 416 -14.67 -2.52 -26.77
C LYS A 416 -14.23 -1.27 -27.52
N ASP A 417 -13.98 -0.19 -26.79
CA ASP A 417 -13.64 1.10 -27.35
C ASP A 417 -12.15 1.24 -27.69
N HIS A 418 -11.27 0.63 -26.87
CA HIS A 418 -9.82 0.85 -26.98
C HIS A 418 -9.04 -0.31 -27.58
N VAL A 419 -9.59 -1.55 -27.55
CA VAL A 419 -8.89 -2.75 -28.02
C VAL A 419 -9.64 -3.42 -29.14
N ASN A 420 -10.74 -4.11 -28.85
CA ASN A 420 -11.54 -4.83 -29.84
C ASN A 420 -12.96 -5.07 -29.32
N LYS A 421 -13.96 -4.93 -30.21
CA LYS A 421 -15.37 -5.15 -29.89
C LYS A 421 -15.65 -6.57 -29.37
N ASN A 422 -14.90 -7.56 -29.81
CA ASN A 422 -15.05 -8.97 -29.45
C ASN A 422 -14.04 -9.44 -28.38
N PHE A 423 -13.33 -8.52 -27.71
CA PHE A 423 -12.26 -8.87 -26.78
C PHE A 423 -12.71 -9.86 -25.69
N VAL A 424 -13.84 -9.57 -25.05
CA VAL A 424 -14.38 -10.43 -23.97
C VAL A 424 -14.78 -11.80 -24.49
N ASP A 425 -15.40 -11.87 -25.67
CA ASP A 425 -15.81 -13.13 -26.29
C ASP A 425 -14.60 -13.99 -26.67
N MET A 426 -13.58 -13.37 -27.26
CA MET A 426 -12.31 -14.06 -27.60
C MET A 426 -11.61 -14.58 -26.33
N ARG A 427 -11.56 -13.79 -25.29
CA ARG A 427 -11.01 -14.21 -23.97
C ARG A 427 -11.80 -15.40 -23.42
N ASN A 428 -13.12 -15.39 -23.47
CA ASN A 428 -13.96 -16.48 -22.97
C ASN A 428 -13.80 -17.75 -23.81
N GLN A 429 -13.66 -17.64 -25.12
CA GLN A 429 -13.34 -18.78 -26.01
C GLN A 429 -11.99 -19.39 -25.63
N LEU A 430 -10.96 -18.56 -25.40
CA LEU A 430 -9.63 -19.03 -24.98
C LEU A 430 -9.70 -19.76 -23.63
N MET A 431 -10.44 -19.23 -22.66
CA MET A 431 -10.66 -19.93 -21.37
C MET A 431 -11.39 -21.27 -21.56
N GLY A 432 -12.35 -21.33 -22.46
CA GLY A 432 -13.03 -22.59 -22.82
C GLY A 432 -12.08 -23.65 -23.39
N ILE A 433 -11.16 -23.24 -24.25
CA ILE A 433 -10.12 -24.14 -24.81
C ILE A 433 -9.19 -24.64 -23.70
N LEU A 434 -8.70 -23.76 -22.82
CA LEU A 434 -7.81 -24.13 -21.72
C LEU A 434 -8.49 -25.08 -20.72
N ASN A 435 -9.78 -24.87 -20.43
CA ASN A 435 -10.56 -25.79 -19.59
C ASN A 435 -10.73 -27.15 -20.24
N SER A 436 -11.00 -27.18 -21.55
CA SER A 436 -11.14 -28.43 -22.30
C SER A 436 -9.85 -29.22 -22.39
N GLU A 437 -8.73 -28.53 -22.58
CA GLU A 437 -7.40 -29.13 -22.59
C GLU A 437 -7.07 -29.78 -21.24
N SER A 438 -7.30 -29.08 -20.12
CA SER A 438 -7.08 -29.65 -18.79
C SER A 438 -7.95 -30.91 -18.54
N SER A 439 -9.22 -30.87 -18.91
CA SER A 439 -10.11 -32.02 -18.77
C SER A 439 -9.66 -33.23 -19.64
N LEU A 440 -9.17 -32.97 -20.84
CA LEU A 440 -8.62 -34.00 -21.72
C LEU A 440 -7.35 -34.62 -21.14
N MET A 441 -6.46 -33.81 -20.56
CA MET A 441 -5.23 -34.30 -19.92
C MET A 441 -5.54 -35.20 -18.73
N GLU A 442 -6.53 -34.88 -17.90
CA GLU A 442 -6.99 -35.74 -16.79
C GLU A 442 -7.50 -37.09 -17.30
N ILE A 443 -8.30 -37.10 -18.36
CA ILE A 443 -8.82 -38.33 -18.97
C ILE A 443 -7.70 -39.16 -19.60
N CYS A 444 -6.78 -38.54 -20.33
CA CYS A 444 -5.66 -39.23 -20.95
C CYS A 444 -4.74 -39.89 -19.91
N LEU A 445 -4.49 -39.24 -18.78
CA LEU A 445 -3.70 -39.79 -17.68
C LEU A 445 -4.39 -40.99 -17.03
N LEU A 446 -5.71 -41.00 -16.88
CA LEU A 446 -6.48 -42.14 -16.39
C LEU A 446 -6.36 -43.33 -17.32
N TYR A 447 -6.50 -43.15 -18.64
CA TYR A 447 -6.34 -44.23 -19.63
C TYR A 447 -4.92 -44.80 -19.71
N THR A 448 -3.90 -43.97 -19.51
CA THR A 448 -2.48 -44.43 -19.54
C THR A 448 -2.08 -45.14 -18.26
N SER A 449 -2.69 -44.83 -17.11
CA SER A 449 -2.43 -45.55 -15.86
C SER A 449 -3.08 -46.95 -15.85
N ASP A 450 -4.29 -47.09 -16.41
CA ASP A 450 -4.98 -48.40 -16.50
C ASP A 450 -4.33 -49.34 -17.53
N ALA A 451 -3.69 -48.81 -18.58
CA ALA A 451 -2.94 -49.58 -19.57
C ALA A 451 -1.56 -50.08 -19.08
N ALA A 452 -1.07 -49.58 -17.95
CA ALA A 452 0.19 -50.04 -17.35
C ALA A 452 0.00 -51.19 -16.36
N ASP A 453 -1.24 -51.52 -15.96
CA ASP A 453 -1.58 -52.60 -15.02
C ASP A 453 -2.12 -53.86 -15.72
N GLU A 454 -2.26 -53.89 -17.06
CA GLU A 454 -2.48 -55.06 -17.88
C GLU A 454 -1.15 -55.51 -18.58
#